data_c8260ef6eb2418b4f19b2b7ce99d9527
#
_entry.id   c8260ef6eb2418b4f19b2b7ce99d9527
#
_cell.length_a   1.000
_cell.length_b   1.000
_cell.length_c   1.000
_cell.angle_alpha   90.00
_cell.angle_beta   90.00
_cell.angle_gamma   90.00
#
_symmetry.space_group_name_H-M   'P 1'
#
loop_
_entity.id
_entity.type
_entity.pdbx_description
1 polymer ?
#
loop_
_entity_poly.entity_id
_entity_poly.type
_entity_poly.pdbx_seq_one_letter_code
_entity_poly.pdbx_strand_id
1 'polypeptide(L)'
;EICACLVGSEMCIRDRGYPSKIRHDISFYKQSNILFIGLPSGRKIAYVKPKIEVNRFGKKAVTYMGMNQTTKTWSRLETWGGKLVENIVQAFARDCLAESIIRLEDRGFKINFHVHDEVIVDVPKGVSSAEELAAIMCEPIEWAKGLPLNADGYECNFYMKD
;
A
#
# COMPACT_ATOMS: atom_id res chain seq x y z
N GLU A 1 0.35 -10.43 16.02
CA GLU A 1 1.78 -10.06 16.22
C GLU A 1 2.13 -8.70 15.62
N ILE A 2 1.67 -8.36 14.41
CA ILE A 2 1.89 -7.02 13.81
C ILE A 2 1.29 -5.92 14.69
N CYS A 3 0.13 -6.17 15.29
CA CYS A 3 -0.53 -5.22 16.18
C CYS A 3 0.27 -4.98 17.48
N ALA A 4 0.90 -6.00 18.04
CA ALA A 4 1.77 -5.90 19.21
C ALA A 4 3.09 -5.15 18.91
N CYS A 5 3.63 -5.33 17.70
CA CYS A 5 4.79 -4.57 17.23
C CYS A 5 4.46 -3.09 16.98
N LEU A 6 3.22 -2.78 16.58
CA LEU A 6 2.76 -1.40 16.38
C LEU A 6 2.46 -0.67 17.70
N VAL A 7 2.09 -1.38 18.75
CA VAL A 7 2.01 -0.83 20.11
C VAL A 7 3.41 -0.54 20.66
N GLY A 8 4.42 -1.36 20.32
CA GLY A 8 5.84 -1.07 20.58
C GLY A 8 6.42 0.09 19.77
N SER A 9 5.71 0.61 18.75
CA SER A 9 6.12 1.78 17.96
C SER A 9 6.12 3.09 18.75
N GLU A 10 5.54 3.13 19.95
CA GLU A 10 5.74 4.24 20.88
C GLU A 10 7.24 4.46 21.17
N MET A 11 8.04 3.40 21.22
CA MET A 11 9.49 3.50 21.40
C MET A 11 10.21 4.06 20.16
N CYS A 12 9.74 3.76 18.96
CA CYS A 12 10.34 4.25 17.72
C CYS A 12 10.05 5.75 17.49
N ILE A 13 8.91 6.24 17.96
CA ILE A 13 8.55 7.67 17.86
C ILE A 13 9.31 8.49 18.90
N ARG A 14 9.67 7.89 20.03
CA ARG A 14 10.21 8.60 21.19
C ARG A 14 11.72 8.77 21.18
N ASP A 15 12.52 7.75 20.85
CA ASP A 15 13.91 7.72 21.30
C ASP A 15 15.00 7.46 20.24
N ARG A 16 14.74 6.99 19.04
CA ARG A 16 15.84 6.64 18.12
C ARG A 16 15.53 6.94 16.66
N GLY A 17 16.40 7.69 16.01
CA GLY A 17 16.42 7.88 14.56
C GLY A 17 16.88 6.63 13.77
N TYR A 18 16.78 5.44 14.34
CA TYR A 18 17.13 4.18 13.69
C TYR A 18 15.87 3.43 13.26
N PRO A 19 15.85 2.87 12.04
CA PRO A 19 14.74 2.07 11.56
C PRO A 19 14.59 0.81 12.41
N SER A 20 13.44 0.58 13.02
CA SER A 20 13.09 -0.73 13.56
C SER A 20 12.46 -1.57 12.48
N LYS A 21 13.15 -2.66 12.09
CA LYS A 21 12.58 -3.64 11.15
C LYS A 21 11.53 -4.49 11.87
N ILE A 22 10.36 -4.58 11.26
CA ILE A 22 9.35 -5.57 11.58
C ILE A 22 9.45 -6.67 10.51
N ARG A 23 8.81 -7.83 10.73
CA ARG A 23 8.81 -8.94 9.75
C ARG A 23 8.54 -8.45 8.32
N HIS A 24 9.10 -9.12 7.34
CA HIS A 24 8.91 -8.88 5.90
C HIS A 24 9.40 -7.51 5.39
N ASP A 25 10.54 -7.03 5.90
CA ASP A 25 11.19 -5.78 5.45
C ASP A 25 10.36 -4.50 5.61
N ILE A 26 9.28 -4.54 6.40
CA ILE A 26 8.57 -3.33 6.83
C ILE A 26 9.41 -2.65 7.91
N SER A 27 9.67 -1.37 7.72
CA SER A 27 10.48 -0.57 8.66
C SER A 27 9.73 0.67 9.14
N PHE A 28 9.98 1.07 10.39
CA PHE A 28 9.46 2.30 10.98
C PHE A 28 10.63 3.17 11.40
N TYR A 29 10.60 4.43 10.99
CA TYR A 29 11.61 5.40 11.40
C TYR A 29 11.07 6.83 11.35
N LYS A 30 11.68 7.70 12.13
CA LYS A 30 11.34 9.12 12.17
C LYS A 30 12.48 9.94 11.60
N GLN A 31 12.18 10.80 10.65
CA GLN A 31 13.14 11.72 10.04
C GLN A 31 12.44 13.07 9.79
N SER A 32 13.09 14.18 10.12
CA SER A 32 12.58 15.55 9.85
C SER A 32 11.15 15.77 10.32
N ASN A 33 10.80 15.26 11.51
CA ASN A 33 9.46 15.34 12.10
C ASN A 33 8.36 14.67 11.26
N ILE A 34 8.73 13.62 10.50
CA ILE A 34 7.82 12.73 9.76
C ILE A 34 8.09 11.30 10.24
N LEU A 35 7.04 10.56 10.54
CA LEU A 35 7.11 9.11 10.73
C LEU A 35 6.93 8.46 9.37
N PHE A 36 7.91 7.66 8.98
CA PHE A 36 7.86 6.86 7.76
C PHE A 36 7.62 5.40 8.10
N ILE A 37 6.78 4.76 7.28
CA ILE A 37 6.68 3.32 7.20
C ILE A 37 7.26 2.92 5.85
N GLY A 38 8.43 2.27 5.86
CA GLY A 38 9.06 1.72 4.66
C GLY A 38 8.40 0.39 4.29
N LEU A 39 8.06 0.24 3.02
CA LEU A 39 7.47 -0.96 2.44
C LEU A 39 8.54 -1.80 1.73
N PRO A 40 8.33 -3.11 1.55
CA PRO A 40 9.27 -3.99 0.84
C PRO A 40 9.58 -3.54 -0.60
N SER A 41 8.63 -2.90 -1.26
CA SER A 41 8.79 -2.28 -2.58
C SER A 41 9.77 -1.10 -2.63
N GLY A 42 10.26 -0.63 -1.47
CA GLY A 42 11.06 0.59 -1.34
C GLY A 42 10.23 1.87 -1.18
N ARG A 43 8.93 1.83 -1.42
CA ARG A 43 8.02 2.96 -1.19
C ARG A 43 7.83 3.23 0.31
N LYS A 44 7.41 4.45 0.65
CA LYS A 44 7.23 4.91 2.03
C LYS A 44 5.86 5.54 2.23
N ILE A 45 5.21 5.20 3.34
CA ILE A 45 4.04 5.93 3.82
C ILE A 45 4.52 6.98 4.82
N ALA A 46 4.05 8.21 4.71
CA ALA A 46 4.51 9.34 5.53
C ALA A 46 3.39 9.88 6.42
N TYR A 47 3.66 10.03 7.71
CA TYR A 47 2.79 10.66 8.70
C TYR A 47 3.46 11.92 9.22
N VAL A 48 2.94 13.08 8.83
CA VAL A 48 3.56 14.39 9.08
C VAL A 48 3.30 14.85 10.51
N LYS A 49 4.33 15.37 11.20
CA LYS A 49 4.27 15.88 12.57
C LYS A 49 3.59 14.90 13.55
N PRO A 50 4.09 13.64 13.63
CA PRO A 50 3.50 12.63 14.50
C PRO A 50 3.64 13.04 15.97
N LYS A 51 2.59 12.79 16.76
CA LYS A 51 2.55 12.98 18.21
C LYS A 51 1.79 11.83 18.87
N ILE A 52 2.08 11.58 20.14
CA ILE A 52 1.27 10.72 20.99
C ILE A 52 0.41 11.63 21.85
N GLU A 53 -0.90 11.51 21.71
CA GLU A 53 -1.88 12.31 22.45
C GLU A 53 -2.91 11.37 23.10
N VAL A 54 -3.56 11.84 24.15
CA VAL A 54 -4.64 11.09 24.79
C VAL A 54 -5.91 11.34 24.01
N ASN A 55 -6.55 10.28 23.54
CA ASN A 55 -7.79 10.37 22.78
C ASN A 55 -9.01 10.59 23.71
N ARG A 56 -10.18 10.78 23.09
CA ARG A 56 -11.46 10.98 23.81
C ARG A 56 -11.85 9.83 24.76
N PHE A 57 -11.21 8.66 24.64
CA PHE A 57 -11.43 7.50 25.49
C PHE A 57 -10.37 7.35 26.59
N GLY A 58 -9.53 8.36 26.82
CA GLY A 58 -8.45 8.32 27.81
C GLY A 58 -7.26 7.42 27.41
N LYS A 59 -7.20 6.92 26.17
CA LYS A 59 -6.12 6.07 25.69
C LYS A 59 -5.11 6.87 24.87
N LYS A 60 -3.84 6.50 24.97
CA LYS A 60 -2.79 7.06 24.11
C LYS A 60 -3.04 6.63 22.66
N ALA A 61 -3.01 7.57 21.75
CA ALA A 61 -3.14 7.37 20.30
C ALA A 61 -2.07 8.16 19.55
N VAL A 62 -1.71 7.66 18.39
CA VAL A 62 -0.83 8.39 17.47
C VAL A 62 -1.67 9.38 16.68
N THR A 63 -1.26 10.63 16.65
CA THR A 63 -1.87 11.68 15.82
C THR A 63 -0.87 12.23 14.84
N TYR A 64 -1.34 12.73 13.71
CA TYR A 64 -0.51 13.29 12.64
C TYR A 64 -1.27 14.37 11.87
N MET A 65 -0.57 15.19 11.11
CA MET A 65 -1.17 16.17 10.22
C MET A 65 -1.46 15.53 8.86
N GLY A 66 -2.69 15.64 8.40
CA GLY A 66 -3.12 15.08 7.14
C GLY A 66 -4.42 15.70 6.61
N MET A 67 -4.77 15.33 5.38
CA MET A 67 -6.04 15.74 4.77
C MET A 67 -7.19 14.92 5.37
N ASN A 68 -8.11 15.58 6.03
CA ASN A 68 -9.34 14.94 6.49
C ASN A 68 -10.24 14.64 5.26
N GLN A 69 -10.59 13.38 5.07
CA GLN A 69 -11.34 12.94 3.90
C GLN A 69 -12.79 13.45 3.89
N THR A 70 -13.35 13.71 5.06
CA THR A 70 -14.74 14.22 5.19
C THR A 70 -14.80 15.73 4.99
N THR A 71 -13.98 16.47 5.73
CA THR A 71 -14.02 17.94 5.70
C THR A 71 -13.16 18.56 4.61
N LYS A 72 -12.33 17.75 3.92
CA LYS A 72 -11.35 18.18 2.90
C LYS A 72 -10.39 19.28 3.38
N THR A 73 -10.11 19.30 4.70
CA THR A 73 -9.21 20.25 5.33
C THR A 73 -7.96 19.57 5.86
N TRP A 74 -6.84 20.28 5.84
CA TRP A 74 -5.58 19.83 6.44
C TRP A 74 -5.68 20.01 7.96
N SER A 75 -5.77 18.90 8.68
CA SER A 75 -6.02 18.90 10.13
C SER A 75 -5.25 17.80 10.84
N ARG A 76 -5.29 17.82 12.19
CA ARG A 76 -4.74 16.74 12.99
C ARG A 76 -5.71 15.56 13.00
N LEU A 77 -5.20 14.42 12.58
CA LEU A 77 -5.92 13.15 12.49
C LEU A 77 -5.38 12.17 13.52
N GLU A 78 -6.26 11.35 14.06
CA GLU A 78 -5.91 10.25 14.94
C GLU A 78 -5.75 8.97 14.14
N THR A 79 -4.79 8.12 14.53
CA THR A 79 -4.63 6.77 13.99
C THR A 79 -4.33 5.78 15.12
N TRP A 80 -4.48 4.51 14.81
CA TRP A 80 -4.22 3.40 15.73
C TRP A 80 -3.63 2.20 14.98
N GLY A 81 -3.15 1.18 15.71
CA GLY A 81 -2.45 0.04 15.13
C GLY A 81 -3.19 -0.64 13.98
N GLY A 82 -4.49 -0.91 14.14
CA GLY A 82 -5.30 -1.51 13.08
C GLY A 82 -5.38 -0.65 11.81
N LYS A 83 -5.50 0.68 11.96
CA LYS A 83 -5.51 1.60 10.80
C LYS A 83 -4.16 1.69 10.12
N LEU A 84 -3.07 1.61 10.89
CA LEU A 84 -1.73 1.55 10.30
C LEU A 84 -1.52 0.25 9.51
N VAL A 85 -1.99 -0.90 10.04
CA VAL A 85 -1.95 -2.18 9.32
C VAL A 85 -2.76 -2.11 8.03
N GLU A 86 -3.99 -1.60 8.07
CA GLU A 86 -4.83 -1.39 6.90
C GLU A 86 -4.10 -0.56 5.83
N ASN A 87 -3.51 0.57 6.23
CA ASN A 87 -2.76 1.43 5.31
C ASN A 87 -1.54 0.72 4.70
N ILE A 88 -0.83 -0.11 5.49
CA ILE A 88 0.29 -0.92 5.00
C ILE A 88 -0.20 -1.93 3.97
N VAL A 89 -1.26 -2.68 4.27
CA VAL A 89 -1.81 -3.71 3.39
C VAL A 89 -2.30 -3.11 2.08
N GLN A 90 -3.06 -2.02 2.13
CA GLN A 90 -3.52 -1.32 0.94
C GLN A 90 -2.37 -0.75 0.10
N ALA A 91 -1.36 -0.19 0.76
CA ALA A 91 -0.18 0.31 0.07
C ALA A 91 0.62 -0.82 -0.59
N PHE A 92 0.76 -1.96 0.08
CA PHE A 92 1.42 -3.15 -0.44
C PHE A 92 0.68 -3.71 -1.66
N ALA A 93 -0.65 -3.86 -1.58
CA ALA A 93 -1.47 -4.30 -2.71
C ALA A 93 -1.33 -3.35 -3.92
N ARG A 94 -1.31 -2.03 -3.67
CA ARG A 94 -1.08 -1.04 -4.73
C ARG A 94 0.30 -1.16 -5.37
N ASP A 95 1.32 -1.55 -4.61
CA ASP A 95 2.67 -1.77 -5.13
C ASP A 95 2.73 -3.04 -5.99
N CYS A 96 2.01 -4.11 -5.61
CA CYS A 96 1.88 -5.31 -6.42
C CYS A 96 1.20 -5.02 -7.76
N LEU A 97 0.13 -4.24 -7.76
CA LEU A 97 -0.53 -3.83 -9.00
C LEU A 97 0.39 -2.99 -9.89
N ALA A 98 1.16 -2.05 -9.30
CA ALA A 98 2.10 -1.23 -10.06
C ALA A 98 3.18 -2.10 -10.74
N GLU A 99 3.68 -3.12 -10.06
CA GLU A 99 4.61 -4.11 -10.63
C GLU A 99 3.99 -4.86 -11.81
N SER A 100 2.74 -5.32 -11.65
CA SER A 100 1.99 -6.00 -12.71
C SER A 100 1.77 -5.11 -13.94
N ILE A 101 1.45 -3.84 -13.73
CA ILE A 101 1.29 -2.85 -14.82
C ILE A 101 2.61 -2.69 -15.59
N ILE A 102 3.73 -2.51 -14.90
CA ILE A 102 5.06 -2.36 -15.53
C ILE A 102 5.37 -3.60 -16.38
N ARG A 103 5.12 -4.81 -15.86
CA ARG A 103 5.35 -6.06 -16.59
C ARG A 103 4.50 -6.20 -17.86
N LEU A 104 3.24 -5.79 -17.78
CA LEU A 104 2.37 -5.78 -18.95
C LEU A 104 2.86 -4.79 -20.01
N GLU A 105 3.26 -3.58 -19.61
CA GLU A 105 3.82 -2.58 -20.53
C GLU A 105 5.13 -3.03 -21.16
N ASP A 106 6.04 -3.64 -20.38
CA ASP A 106 7.31 -4.20 -20.88
C ASP A 106 7.10 -5.31 -21.93
N ARG A 107 5.95 -6.00 -21.87
CA ARG A 107 5.54 -6.99 -22.88
C ARG A 107 4.76 -6.41 -24.06
N GLY A 108 4.61 -5.10 -24.10
CA GLY A 108 3.97 -4.39 -25.20
C GLY A 108 2.46 -4.24 -25.09
N PHE A 109 1.86 -4.60 -23.94
CA PHE A 109 0.44 -4.35 -23.70
C PHE A 109 0.22 -2.89 -23.33
N LYS A 110 -0.68 -2.22 -24.05
CA LYS A 110 -1.02 -0.85 -23.77
C LYS A 110 -2.09 -0.77 -22.71
N ILE A 111 -1.71 -0.28 -21.50
CA ILE A 111 -2.65 -0.05 -20.41
C ILE A 111 -3.43 1.23 -20.69
N ASN A 112 -4.75 1.12 -20.81
CA ASN A 112 -5.60 2.30 -21.00
C ASN A 112 -5.86 3.02 -19.68
N PHE A 113 -6.22 2.27 -18.64
CA PHE A 113 -6.37 2.77 -17.28
C PHE A 113 -6.43 1.60 -16.30
N HIS A 114 -6.42 1.92 -15.03
CA HIS A 114 -6.63 0.96 -13.95
C HIS A 114 -7.66 1.51 -12.96
N VAL A 115 -8.42 0.62 -12.32
CA VAL A 115 -9.40 0.96 -11.29
C VAL A 115 -9.15 0.06 -10.09
N HIS A 116 -8.82 0.66 -8.93
CA HIS A 116 -8.47 -0.08 -7.71
C HIS A 116 -7.38 -1.14 -7.93
N ASP A 117 -7.78 -2.39 -8.13
CA ASP A 117 -6.96 -3.60 -8.35
C ASP A 117 -7.13 -4.19 -9.75
N GLU A 118 -7.92 -3.55 -10.61
CA GLU A 118 -8.16 -3.94 -12.00
C GLU A 118 -7.24 -3.20 -12.97
N VAL A 119 -6.85 -3.88 -14.05
CA VAL A 119 -6.12 -3.30 -15.18
C VAL A 119 -6.94 -3.50 -16.44
N ILE A 120 -7.12 -2.43 -17.20
CA ILE A 120 -7.88 -2.43 -18.45
C ILE A 120 -6.91 -2.24 -19.62
N VAL A 121 -6.89 -3.25 -20.48
CA VAL A 121 -6.01 -3.33 -21.65
C VAL A 121 -6.87 -3.43 -22.91
N ASP A 122 -6.57 -2.64 -23.91
CA ASP A 122 -7.21 -2.72 -25.22
C ASP A 122 -6.28 -3.39 -26.23
N VAL A 123 -6.67 -4.56 -26.68
CA VAL A 123 -5.90 -5.35 -27.66
C VAL A 123 -6.78 -5.82 -28.82
N PRO A 124 -6.23 -5.95 -30.04
CA PRO A 124 -6.96 -6.54 -31.16
C PRO A 124 -7.38 -7.98 -30.85
N LYS A 125 -8.57 -8.36 -31.28
CA LYS A 125 -9.08 -9.73 -31.08
C LYS A 125 -8.14 -10.78 -31.60
N GLY A 126 -7.84 -11.78 -30.76
CA GLY A 126 -6.99 -12.93 -31.11
C GLY A 126 -5.48 -12.66 -30.98
N VAL A 127 -5.06 -11.47 -30.49
CA VAL A 127 -3.65 -11.17 -30.23
C VAL A 127 -3.22 -11.65 -28.85
N SER A 128 -4.11 -11.61 -27.87
CA SER A 128 -3.88 -12.06 -26.49
C SER A 128 -5.21 -12.52 -25.88
N SER A 129 -5.15 -13.11 -24.69
CA SER A 129 -6.32 -13.53 -23.93
C SER A 129 -6.29 -12.98 -22.50
N ALA A 130 -7.44 -12.97 -21.83
CA ALA A 130 -7.54 -12.58 -20.43
C ALA A 130 -6.66 -13.45 -19.51
N GLU A 131 -6.57 -14.77 -19.84
CA GLU A 131 -5.74 -15.73 -19.10
C GLU A 131 -4.25 -15.42 -19.24
N GLU A 132 -3.79 -14.99 -20.41
CA GLU A 132 -2.40 -14.60 -20.62
C GLU A 132 -2.04 -13.36 -19.78
N LEU A 133 -2.89 -12.34 -19.79
CA LEU A 133 -2.70 -11.14 -18.96
C LEU A 133 -2.71 -11.50 -17.47
N ALA A 134 -3.66 -12.32 -17.03
CA ALA A 134 -3.74 -12.78 -15.64
C ALA A 134 -2.47 -13.54 -15.22
N ALA A 135 -1.94 -14.42 -16.09
CA ALA A 135 -0.70 -15.15 -15.83
C ALA A 135 0.50 -14.19 -15.63
N ILE A 136 0.62 -13.16 -16.46
CA ILE A 136 1.66 -12.13 -16.33
C ILE A 136 1.52 -11.37 -15.01
N MET A 137 0.31 -11.00 -14.64
CA MET A 137 0.04 -10.27 -13.38
C MET A 137 0.36 -11.12 -12.14
N CYS A 138 0.21 -12.45 -12.24
CA CYS A 138 0.47 -13.39 -11.16
C CYS A 138 1.94 -13.82 -11.03
N GLU A 139 2.85 -13.36 -11.87
CA GLU A 139 4.26 -13.71 -11.77
C GLU A 139 4.85 -13.28 -10.41
N PRO A 140 5.74 -14.10 -9.82
CA PRO A 140 6.36 -13.78 -8.53
C PRO A 140 7.03 -12.41 -8.51
N ILE A 141 6.83 -11.66 -7.45
CA ILE A 141 7.44 -10.36 -7.23
C ILE A 141 8.71 -10.55 -6.38
N GLU A 142 9.84 -10.00 -6.80
CA GLU A 142 11.13 -10.21 -6.15
C GLU A 142 11.14 -9.74 -4.69
N TRP A 143 10.57 -8.57 -4.42
CA TRP A 143 10.50 -8.00 -3.08
C TRP A 143 9.32 -8.55 -2.23
N ALA A 144 8.46 -9.39 -2.81
CA ALA A 144 7.31 -10.04 -2.14
C ALA A 144 7.37 -11.57 -2.27
N LYS A 145 8.54 -12.17 -2.06
CA LYS A 145 8.75 -13.62 -2.17
C LYS A 145 7.79 -14.41 -1.31
N GLY A 146 7.10 -15.39 -1.93
CA GLY A 146 6.15 -16.26 -1.25
C GLY A 146 4.74 -15.68 -1.10
N LEU A 147 4.46 -14.48 -1.66
CA LEU A 147 3.11 -13.97 -1.76
C LEU A 147 2.37 -14.73 -2.88
N PRO A 148 1.28 -15.43 -2.57
CA PRO A 148 0.43 -16.01 -3.61
C PRO A 148 -0.36 -14.89 -4.29
N LEU A 149 -0.06 -14.62 -5.56
CA LEU A 149 -0.84 -13.72 -6.38
C LEU A 149 -1.84 -14.54 -7.18
N ASN A 150 -3.06 -14.02 -7.32
CA ASN A 150 -4.08 -14.55 -8.19
C ASN A 150 -4.75 -13.39 -8.93
N ALA A 151 -5.04 -13.60 -10.20
CA ALA A 151 -5.78 -12.66 -11.02
C ALA A 151 -6.76 -13.43 -11.90
N ASP A 152 -7.94 -12.89 -12.05
CA ASP A 152 -8.95 -13.35 -12.98
C ASP A 152 -9.21 -12.25 -14.01
N GLY A 153 -9.68 -12.62 -15.19
CA GLY A 153 -9.96 -11.65 -16.23
C GLY A 153 -11.07 -12.14 -17.15
N TYR A 154 -11.71 -11.21 -17.83
CA TYR A 154 -12.70 -11.49 -18.86
C TYR A 154 -12.53 -10.54 -20.03
N GLU A 155 -13.00 -10.97 -21.19
CA GLU A 155 -12.99 -10.16 -22.40
C GLU A 155 -14.37 -9.52 -22.63
N CYS A 156 -14.37 -8.25 -23.02
CA CYS A 156 -15.58 -7.51 -23.32
C CYS A 156 -15.36 -6.52 -24.47
N ASN A 157 -16.44 -6.06 -25.09
CA ASN A 157 -16.35 -5.07 -26.18
C ASN A 157 -16.36 -3.62 -25.66
N PHE A 158 -16.62 -3.41 -24.38
CA PHE A 158 -16.61 -2.12 -23.69
C PHE A 158 -16.43 -2.36 -22.21
N TYR A 159 -15.84 -1.38 -21.52
CA TYR A 159 -15.63 -1.50 -20.08
C TYR A 159 -16.97 -1.63 -19.33
N MET A 160 -17.06 -2.67 -18.55
CA MET A 160 -18.14 -2.90 -17.57
C MET A 160 -17.49 -3.15 -16.22
N LYS A 161 -18.16 -2.68 -15.18
CA LYS A 161 -17.82 -3.07 -13.81
C LYS A 161 -18.77 -4.20 -13.40
N ASP A 162 -18.20 -5.27 -12.83
CA ASP A 162 -19.00 -6.34 -12.21
C ASP A 162 -19.80 -5.85 -11.01
#